data_774473aefef42187ee8ca0e7a5df0aa6
#
_entry.id   774473aefef42187ee8ca0e7a5df0aa6
#
_cell.length_a   1.000
_cell.length_b   1.000
_cell.length_c   1.000
_cell.angle_alpha   90.00
_cell.angle_beta   90.00
_cell.angle_gamma   90.00
#
_symmetry.space_group_name_H-M   'P 1'
#
loop_
_entity.id
_entity.type
_entity.pdbx_description
1 polymer ?
#
loop_
_entity_poly.entity_id
_entity_poly.type
_entity_poly.pdbx_seq_one_letter_code
_entity_poly.pdbx_strand_id
1 'polypeptide(L)'
;MPQKEKIQQMFDGIAPDYDRLNHLMSLGVDRSWRRRALREIVTPGQPQQLLDIACGTGDFALAQARKMHADSHITGLDLSEGMLAVMREKVARAGLDGRISCEQGDCEQMRFADSSFDCATIAFGIRNFAHREAALEEILRVLKPGGRLVILELSVPENKLLRWAYNLYFMHFVPWIGGLISGDKAAYTYLPASVQAFPGRREWTATMTRCGYANVRHRAFTFGLCRMYIGEK
;
A
#
# COMPACT_ATOMS: atom_id res chain seq x y z
N MET A 1 -5.14 -18.84 3.22
CA MET A 1 -4.64 -17.60 2.58
C MET A 1 -4.27 -17.91 1.14
N PRO A 2 -4.43 -17.01 0.18
CA PRO A 2 -3.97 -17.24 -1.18
C PRO A 2 -2.45 -17.44 -1.18
N GLN A 3 -1.96 -18.38 -1.97
CA GLN A 3 -0.52 -18.57 -2.16
C GLN A 3 0.08 -17.33 -2.84
N LYS A 4 1.30 -16.93 -2.46
CA LYS A 4 1.99 -15.73 -3.01
C LYS A 4 1.98 -15.69 -4.54
N GLU A 5 2.25 -16.84 -5.17
CA GLU A 5 2.30 -16.96 -6.63
C GLU A 5 0.94 -16.63 -7.30
N LYS A 6 -0.17 -17.04 -6.68
CA LYS A 6 -1.51 -16.72 -7.22
C LYS A 6 -1.82 -15.22 -7.14
N ILE A 7 -1.40 -14.60 -6.05
CA ILE A 7 -1.55 -13.14 -5.88
C ILE A 7 -0.70 -12.42 -6.91
N GLN A 8 0.57 -12.80 -7.06
CA GLN A 8 1.47 -12.23 -8.05
C GLN A 8 0.89 -12.36 -9.47
N GLN A 9 0.49 -13.56 -9.89
CA GLN A 9 -0.11 -13.79 -11.21
C GLN A 9 -1.37 -12.95 -11.44
N MET A 10 -2.22 -12.83 -10.44
CA MET A 10 -3.42 -11.98 -10.52
C MET A 10 -3.04 -10.52 -10.76
N PHE A 11 -2.06 -9.97 -10.01
CA PHE A 11 -1.61 -8.60 -10.17
C PHE A 11 -0.87 -8.37 -11.51
N ASP A 12 -0.05 -9.33 -11.95
CA ASP A 12 0.58 -9.28 -13.27
C ASP A 12 -0.47 -9.17 -14.40
N GLY A 13 -1.58 -9.94 -14.28
CA GLY A 13 -2.65 -9.96 -15.27
C GLY A 13 -3.44 -8.66 -15.37
N ILE A 14 -3.61 -7.92 -14.28
CA ILE A 14 -4.42 -6.68 -14.24
C ILE A 14 -3.57 -5.40 -14.31
N ALA A 15 -2.24 -5.51 -14.31
CA ALA A 15 -1.32 -4.37 -14.21
C ALA A 15 -1.61 -3.22 -15.21
N PRO A 16 -1.92 -3.47 -16.50
CA PRO A 16 -2.19 -2.41 -17.48
C PRO A 16 -3.41 -1.53 -17.12
N ASP A 17 -4.45 -2.12 -16.54
CA ASP A 17 -5.71 -1.44 -16.24
C ASP A 17 -5.85 -1.09 -14.76
N TYR A 18 -4.88 -1.47 -13.92
CA TYR A 18 -4.95 -1.40 -12.46
C TYR A 18 -5.29 0.00 -11.93
N ASP A 19 -4.58 1.03 -12.40
CA ASP A 19 -4.79 2.41 -11.92
C ASP A 19 -6.18 2.92 -12.28
N ARG A 20 -6.59 2.71 -13.54
CA ARG A 20 -7.90 3.15 -14.03
C ARG A 20 -9.03 2.53 -13.21
N LEU A 21 -8.91 1.23 -12.93
CA LEU A 21 -9.90 0.50 -12.17
C LEU A 21 -9.94 0.92 -10.70
N ASN A 22 -8.79 1.09 -10.05
CA ASN A 22 -8.73 1.54 -8.66
C ASN A 22 -9.30 2.95 -8.49
N HIS A 23 -8.97 3.88 -9.38
CA HIS A 23 -9.50 5.24 -9.34
C HIS A 23 -11.01 5.27 -9.61
N LEU A 24 -11.51 4.42 -10.49
CA LEU A 24 -12.94 4.29 -10.74
C LEU A 24 -13.67 3.71 -9.52
N MET A 25 -13.18 2.60 -8.95
CA MET A 25 -13.78 1.96 -7.78
C MET A 25 -13.71 2.81 -6.52
N SER A 26 -12.66 3.63 -6.36
CA SER A 26 -12.55 4.57 -5.25
C SER A 26 -13.25 5.90 -5.50
N LEU A 27 -13.82 6.12 -6.71
CA LEU A 27 -14.32 7.43 -7.15
C LEU A 27 -13.26 8.54 -6.98
N GLY A 28 -11.97 8.20 -7.11
CA GLY A 28 -10.83 9.09 -6.95
C GLY A 28 -10.53 9.53 -5.51
N VAL A 29 -11.25 9.01 -4.50
CA VAL A 29 -11.03 9.37 -3.08
C VAL A 29 -9.69 8.82 -2.56
N ASP A 30 -9.16 7.74 -3.14
CA ASP A 30 -7.84 7.17 -2.83
C ASP A 30 -6.71 8.21 -2.95
N ARG A 31 -6.79 9.12 -3.93
CA ARG A 31 -5.84 10.23 -4.08
C ARG A 31 -5.84 11.17 -2.86
N SER A 32 -7.00 11.40 -2.27
CA SER A 32 -7.12 12.20 -1.04
C SER A 32 -6.50 11.49 0.16
N TRP A 33 -6.68 10.17 0.28
CA TRP A 33 -6.07 9.38 1.35
C TRP A 33 -4.54 9.39 1.25
N ARG A 34 -3.98 9.11 0.06
CA ARG A 34 -2.54 9.20 -0.21
C ARG A 34 -1.98 10.59 0.08
N ARG A 35 -2.67 11.67 -0.37
CA ARG A 35 -2.25 13.04 -0.08
C ARG A 35 -2.18 13.35 1.42
N ARG A 36 -3.13 12.81 2.20
CA ARG A 36 -3.12 12.99 3.66
C ARG A 36 -1.98 12.20 4.32
N ALA A 37 -1.66 11.01 3.82
CA ALA A 37 -0.55 10.21 4.33
C ALA A 37 0.81 10.89 4.10
N LEU A 38 0.98 11.67 3.03
CA LEU A 38 2.22 12.39 2.76
C LEU A 38 2.65 13.32 3.90
N ARG A 39 1.72 13.80 4.73
CA ARG A 39 2.02 14.63 5.91
C ARG A 39 2.74 13.87 7.01
N GLU A 40 2.56 12.56 7.05
CA GLU A 40 3.21 11.66 8.01
C GLU A 40 4.50 11.05 7.45
N ILE A 41 4.71 11.13 6.14
CA ILE A 41 5.83 10.52 5.42
C ILE A 41 6.94 11.53 5.19
N VAL A 42 6.59 12.71 4.67
CA VAL A 42 7.56 13.72 4.24
C VAL A 42 8.06 14.53 5.42
N THR A 43 9.37 14.61 5.59
CA THR A 43 10.03 15.55 6.51
C THR A 43 10.41 16.79 5.72
N PRO A 44 9.79 17.96 6.00
CA PRO A 44 10.05 19.17 5.24
C PRO A 44 11.54 19.59 5.29
N GLY A 45 12.09 19.93 4.13
CA GLY A 45 13.45 20.47 4.01
C GLY A 45 14.58 19.47 4.22
N GLN A 46 14.27 18.18 4.41
CA GLN A 46 15.30 17.16 4.63
C GLN A 46 15.25 16.06 3.55
N PRO A 47 16.41 15.69 2.97
CA PRO A 47 16.51 14.50 2.15
C PRO A 47 16.15 13.23 2.95
N GLN A 48 15.43 12.30 2.32
CA GLN A 48 15.01 11.03 2.94
C GLN A 48 15.27 9.87 1.98
N GLN A 49 15.64 8.72 2.55
CA GLN A 49 15.62 7.42 1.90
C GLN A 49 14.28 6.75 2.24
N LEU A 50 13.42 6.54 1.27
CA LEU A 50 12.09 5.98 1.48
C LEU A 50 11.94 4.64 0.77
N LEU A 51 11.29 3.68 1.43
CA LEU A 51 10.93 2.39 0.88
C LEU A 51 9.41 2.34 0.67
N ASP A 52 8.95 2.21 -0.57
CA ASP A 52 7.53 2.01 -0.90
C ASP A 52 7.30 0.53 -1.20
N ILE A 53 6.67 -0.18 -0.28
CA ILE A 53 6.51 -1.64 -0.28
C ILE A 53 5.15 -1.99 -0.87
N ALA A 54 5.11 -3.05 -1.70
CA ALA A 54 3.97 -3.37 -2.55
C ALA A 54 3.56 -2.11 -3.36
N CYS A 55 4.56 -1.51 -4.00
CA CYS A 55 4.43 -0.20 -4.66
C CYS A 55 3.54 -0.25 -5.91
N GLY A 56 3.25 -1.44 -6.44
CA GLY A 56 2.41 -1.66 -7.60
C GLY A 56 2.89 -0.86 -8.81
N THR A 57 1.99 -0.15 -9.46
CA THR A 57 2.26 0.72 -10.60
C THR A 57 2.91 2.06 -10.24
N GLY A 58 3.29 2.29 -8.97
CA GLY A 58 4.07 3.44 -8.53
C GLY A 58 3.29 4.74 -8.30
N ASP A 59 1.96 4.72 -8.30
CA ASP A 59 1.16 5.95 -8.08
C ASP A 59 1.51 6.68 -6.78
N PHE A 60 1.79 5.90 -5.71
CA PHE A 60 2.13 6.51 -4.42
C PHE A 60 3.58 7.00 -4.41
N ALA A 61 4.52 6.23 -4.94
CA ALA A 61 5.92 6.63 -5.08
C ALA A 61 6.07 7.95 -5.88
N LEU A 62 5.34 8.08 -6.99
CA LEU A 62 5.31 9.32 -7.78
C LEU A 62 4.73 10.51 -7.00
N ALA A 63 3.70 10.28 -6.20
CA ALA A 63 3.11 11.32 -5.36
C ALA A 63 4.06 11.75 -4.22
N GLN A 64 4.80 10.82 -3.65
CA GLN A 64 5.85 11.05 -2.64
C GLN A 64 7.00 11.86 -3.24
N ALA A 65 7.57 11.44 -4.37
CA ALA A 65 8.68 12.12 -5.02
C ALA A 65 8.40 13.59 -5.33
N ARG A 66 7.15 13.92 -5.70
CA ARG A 66 6.73 15.31 -5.97
C ARG A 66 6.66 16.19 -4.72
N LYS A 67 6.64 15.61 -3.52
CA LYS A 67 6.51 16.32 -2.24
C LYS A 67 7.75 16.27 -1.38
N MET A 68 8.62 15.29 -1.60
CA MET A 68 9.87 15.14 -0.89
C MET A 68 10.94 16.13 -1.39
N HIS A 69 11.98 16.33 -0.59
CA HIS A 69 13.16 17.09 -0.99
C HIS A 69 13.75 16.55 -2.31
N ALA A 70 14.37 17.41 -3.10
CA ALA A 70 14.91 17.03 -4.41
C ALA A 70 15.94 15.88 -4.33
N ASP A 71 16.77 15.89 -3.28
CA ASP A 71 17.81 14.89 -3.03
C ASP A 71 17.28 13.62 -2.31
N SER A 72 15.97 13.49 -2.11
CA SER A 72 15.38 12.27 -1.57
C SER A 72 15.33 11.18 -2.63
N HIS A 73 15.49 9.93 -2.19
CA HIS A 73 15.37 8.75 -3.04
C HIS A 73 14.26 7.82 -2.54
N ILE A 74 13.54 7.21 -3.47
CA ILE A 74 12.47 6.24 -3.20
C ILE A 74 12.85 4.92 -3.84
N THR A 75 12.87 3.85 -3.07
CA THR A 75 12.96 2.48 -3.57
C THR A 75 11.56 1.88 -3.56
N GLY A 76 10.99 1.58 -4.71
CA GLY A 76 9.74 0.85 -4.86
C GLY A 76 10.00 -0.65 -4.92
N LEU A 77 9.41 -1.42 -4.01
CA LEU A 77 9.53 -2.88 -3.93
C LEU A 77 8.18 -3.53 -4.20
N ASP A 78 8.13 -4.46 -5.15
CA ASP A 78 6.94 -5.26 -5.42
C ASP A 78 7.31 -6.68 -5.86
N LEU A 79 6.41 -7.66 -5.63
CA LEU A 79 6.56 -9.02 -6.14
C LEU A 79 6.25 -9.13 -7.63
N SER A 80 5.33 -8.29 -8.13
CA SER A 80 4.82 -8.33 -9.49
C SER A 80 5.72 -7.56 -10.44
N GLU A 81 6.41 -8.27 -11.33
CA GLU A 81 7.20 -7.63 -12.39
C GLU A 81 6.31 -6.86 -13.38
N GLY A 82 5.08 -7.33 -13.63
CA GLY A 82 4.11 -6.63 -14.48
C GLY A 82 3.76 -5.25 -13.91
N MET A 83 3.54 -5.15 -12.59
CA MET A 83 3.32 -3.87 -11.91
C MET A 83 4.54 -2.96 -11.99
N LEU A 84 5.74 -3.49 -11.75
CA LEU A 84 7.00 -2.73 -11.81
C LEU A 84 7.31 -2.24 -13.22
N ALA A 85 6.98 -2.99 -14.25
CA ALA A 85 7.12 -2.54 -15.64
C ALA A 85 6.30 -1.26 -15.90
N VAL A 86 5.03 -1.24 -15.47
CA VAL A 86 4.18 -0.04 -15.55
C VAL A 86 4.75 1.11 -14.73
N MET A 87 5.28 0.82 -13.52
CA MET A 87 5.90 1.82 -12.67
C MET A 87 7.12 2.45 -13.35
N ARG A 88 8.03 1.65 -13.93
CA ARG A 88 9.21 2.16 -14.64
C ARG A 88 8.83 3.09 -15.78
N GLU A 89 7.83 2.74 -16.59
CA GLU A 89 7.34 3.62 -17.64
C GLU A 89 6.78 4.96 -17.10
N LYS A 90 6.06 4.92 -15.98
CA LYS A 90 5.52 6.13 -15.34
C LYS A 90 6.63 7.00 -14.76
N VAL A 91 7.65 6.40 -14.14
CA VAL A 91 8.84 7.07 -13.61
C VAL A 91 9.60 7.77 -14.73
N ALA A 92 9.89 7.06 -15.83
CA ALA A 92 10.57 7.61 -17.01
C ALA A 92 9.78 8.77 -17.63
N ARG A 93 8.47 8.59 -17.84
CA ARG A 93 7.60 9.67 -18.36
C ARG A 93 7.55 10.91 -17.45
N ALA A 94 7.76 10.72 -16.15
CA ALA A 94 7.80 11.81 -15.17
C ALA A 94 9.19 12.45 -15.02
N GLY A 95 10.24 11.90 -15.65
CA GLY A 95 11.63 12.34 -15.49
C GLY A 95 12.17 12.13 -14.07
N LEU A 96 11.77 11.04 -13.41
CA LEU A 96 12.10 10.75 -12.01
C LEU A 96 13.05 9.55 -11.85
N ASP A 97 13.67 9.06 -12.94
CA ASP A 97 14.57 7.90 -12.94
C ASP A 97 15.75 8.03 -11.97
N GLY A 98 16.24 9.25 -11.76
CA GLY A 98 17.30 9.52 -10.78
C GLY A 98 16.83 9.54 -9.32
N ARG A 99 15.52 9.49 -9.06
CA ARG A 99 14.92 9.64 -7.72
C ARG A 99 14.08 8.45 -7.29
N ILE A 100 13.68 7.60 -8.21
CA ILE A 100 12.85 6.42 -7.93
C ILE A 100 13.50 5.20 -8.58
N SER A 101 13.87 4.21 -7.79
CA SER A 101 14.27 2.88 -8.24
C SER A 101 13.14 1.88 -8.06
N CYS A 102 13.09 0.87 -8.94
CA CYS A 102 12.06 -0.18 -8.92
C CYS A 102 12.75 -1.53 -8.75
N GLU A 103 12.47 -2.23 -7.66
CA GLU A 103 13.09 -3.51 -7.33
C GLU A 103 12.01 -4.60 -7.19
N GLN A 104 12.26 -5.74 -7.83
CA GLN A 104 11.44 -6.93 -7.61
C GLN A 104 11.93 -7.67 -6.37
N GLY A 105 11.03 -7.93 -5.43
CA GLY A 105 11.39 -8.63 -4.21
C GLY A 105 10.23 -8.90 -3.27
N ASP A 106 10.50 -9.79 -2.32
CA ASP A 106 9.57 -10.16 -1.26
C ASP A 106 9.83 -9.30 -0.02
N CYS A 107 8.79 -8.62 0.46
CA CYS A 107 8.88 -7.80 1.66
C CYS A 107 9.06 -8.61 2.96
N GLU A 108 8.82 -9.92 2.93
CA GLU A 108 9.07 -10.82 4.05
C GLU A 108 10.56 -11.25 4.15
N GLN A 109 11.37 -10.97 3.10
CA GLN A 109 12.79 -11.25 3.04
C GLN A 109 13.50 -10.27 2.11
N MET A 110 13.75 -9.07 2.59
CA MET A 110 14.36 -8.00 1.81
C MET A 110 15.90 -8.09 1.79
N ARG A 111 16.51 -7.71 0.66
CA ARG A 111 17.97 -7.69 0.50
C ARG A 111 18.62 -6.39 0.97
N PHE A 112 17.87 -5.48 1.58
CA PHE A 112 18.38 -4.23 2.10
C PHE A 112 19.13 -4.43 3.41
N ALA A 113 20.16 -3.61 3.64
CA ALA A 113 20.86 -3.58 4.91
C ALA A 113 19.97 -3.04 6.04
N ASP A 114 20.32 -3.36 7.28
CA ASP A 114 19.67 -2.82 8.47
C ASP A 114 19.76 -1.29 8.47
N SER A 115 18.75 -0.63 8.99
CA SER A 115 18.77 0.83 9.19
C SER A 115 19.09 1.65 7.92
N SER A 116 18.51 1.24 6.77
CA SER A 116 18.72 1.90 5.47
C SER A 116 17.73 3.02 5.17
N PHE A 117 16.51 2.94 5.70
CA PHE A 117 15.43 3.83 5.31
C PHE A 117 14.93 4.72 6.45
N ASP A 118 14.65 5.98 6.14
CA ASP A 118 14.06 6.95 7.08
C ASP A 118 12.55 6.72 7.25
N CYS A 119 11.90 6.22 6.20
CA CYS A 119 10.47 5.92 6.20
C CYS A 119 10.17 4.73 5.28
N ALA A 120 9.26 3.87 5.69
CA ALA A 120 8.66 2.84 4.85
C ALA A 120 7.17 3.12 4.68
N THR A 121 6.63 2.81 3.50
CA THR A 121 5.22 3.00 3.17
C THR A 121 4.61 1.75 2.56
N ILE A 122 3.33 1.52 2.85
CA ILE A 122 2.52 0.49 2.18
C ILE A 122 1.17 1.13 1.87
N ALA A 123 0.75 1.13 0.60
CA ALA A 123 -0.56 1.61 0.22
C ALA A 123 -1.40 0.50 -0.42
N PHE A 124 -2.39 0.00 0.33
CA PHE A 124 -3.37 -1.02 -0.11
C PHE A 124 -2.77 -2.39 -0.46
N GLY A 125 -1.58 -2.70 0.10
CA GLY A 125 -0.85 -3.94 -0.16
C GLY A 125 -0.85 -4.94 0.99
N ILE A 126 -0.79 -4.48 2.24
CA ILE A 126 -0.49 -5.32 3.43
C ILE A 126 -1.52 -6.44 3.67
N ARG A 127 -2.79 -6.25 3.26
CA ARG A 127 -3.82 -7.28 3.38
C ARG A 127 -3.49 -8.54 2.59
N ASN A 128 -2.66 -8.40 1.54
CA ASN A 128 -2.28 -9.48 0.62
C ASN A 128 -1.03 -10.26 1.08
N PHE A 129 -0.34 -9.80 2.12
CA PHE A 129 0.87 -10.45 2.62
C PHE A 129 0.51 -11.79 3.29
N ALA A 130 1.30 -12.82 2.98
CA ALA A 130 1.10 -14.16 3.53
C ALA A 130 1.44 -14.21 5.03
N HIS A 131 2.59 -13.64 5.41
CA HIS A 131 3.10 -13.59 6.79
C HIS A 131 3.31 -12.14 7.21
N ARG A 132 2.22 -11.46 7.59
CA ARG A 132 2.22 -10.02 7.91
C ARG A 132 3.16 -9.64 9.05
N GLU A 133 3.28 -10.49 10.07
CA GLU A 133 4.18 -10.25 11.21
C GLU A 133 5.64 -10.31 10.76
N ALA A 134 6.03 -11.32 9.98
CA ALA A 134 7.37 -11.42 9.40
C ALA A 134 7.73 -10.21 8.52
N ALA A 135 6.76 -9.75 7.70
CA ALA A 135 6.95 -8.53 6.91
C ALA A 135 7.13 -7.29 7.80
N LEU A 136 6.34 -7.16 8.88
CA LEU A 136 6.49 -6.04 9.82
C LEU A 136 7.86 -6.04 10.51
N GLU A 137 8.35 -7.20 10.94
CA GLU A 137 9.67 -7.36 11.57
C GLU A 137 10.79 -7.02 10.59
N GLU A 138 10.67 -7.47 9.34
CA GLU A 138 11.66 -7.19 8.29
C GLU A 138 11.67 -5.70 7.90
N ILE A 139 10.50 -5.07 7.84
CA ILE A 139 10.39 -3.61 7.64
C ILE A 139 11.02 -2.87 8.81
N LEU A 140 10.78 -3.31 10.04
CA LEU A 140 11.38 -2.73 11.23
C LEU A 140 12.91 -2.83 11.17
N ARG A 141 13.48 -3.96 10.73
CA ARG A 141 14.91 -4.16 10.56
C ARG A 141 15.53 -3.08 9.65
N VAL A 142 14.94 -2.86 8.48
CA VAL A 142 15.48 -1.94 7.48
C VAL A 142 15.22 -0.47 7.78
N LEU A 143 14.29 -0.13 8.69
CA LEU A 143 14.11 1.23 9.16
C LEU A 143 15.26 1.67 10.06
N LYS A 144 15.69 2.92 9.92
CA LYS A 144 16.63 3.58 10.83
C LYS A 144 16.01 3.78 12.22
N PRO A 145 16.80 3.88 13.30
CA PRO A 145 16.30 4.35 14.60
C PRO A 145 15.56 5.69 14.43
N GLY A 146 14.34 5.79 14.96
CA GLY A 146 13.45 6.93 14.77
C GLY A 146 12.74 6.98 13.40
N GLY A 147 13.01 6.01 12.53
CA GLY A 147 12.30 5.85 11.27
C GLY A 147 10.87 5.40 11.50
N ARG A 148 10.01 5.56 10.50
CA ARG A 148 8.57 5.26 10.64
C ARG A 148 8.03 4.41 9.52
N LEU A 149 7.05 3.56 9.85
CA LEU A 149 6.21 2.85 8.90
C LEU A 149 4.84 3.53 8.80
N VAL A 150 4.40 3.83 7.58
CA VAL A 150 3.08 4.41 7.30
C VAL A 150 2.31 3.47 6.38
N ILE A 151 1.21 2.90 6.88
CA ILE A 151 0.37 1.97 6.13
C ILE A 151 -0.97 2.65 5.82
N LEU A 152 -1.37 2.66 4.56
CA LEU A 152 -2.74 2.91 4.13
C LEU A 152 -3.39 1.58 3.76
N GLU A 153 -4.54 1.25 4.39
CA GLU A 153 -5.25 0.02 4.02
C GLU A 153 -6.77 0.21 4.05
N LEU A 154 -7.45 -0.50 3.16
CA LEU A 154 -8.90 -0.54 3.14
C LEU A 154 -9.42 -1.20 4.42
N SER A 155 -10.53 -0.72 4.91
CA SER A 155 -11.16 -1.25 6.11
C SER A 155 -12.68 -1.22 6.05
N VAL A 156 -13.30 -2.05 6.86
CA VAL A 156 -14.76 -2.10 6.97
C VAL A 156 -15.22 -1.04 7.98
N PRO A 157 -16.20 -0.18 7.65
CA PRO A 157 -16.75 0.79 8.59
C PRO A 157 -17.29 0.14 9.86
N GLU A 158 -17.05 0.77 11.01
CA GLU A 158 -17.55 0.28 12.31
C GLU A 158 -19.03 0.59 12.54
N ASN A 159 -19.51 1.70 11.97
CA ASN A 159 -20.93 2.06 12.03
C ASN A 159 -21.78 1.05 11.22
N LYS A 160 -22.83 0.50 11.83
CA LYS A 160 -23.66 -0.55 11.22
C LYS A 160 -24.33 -0.12 9.92
N LEU A 161 -24.83 1.12 9.83
CA LEU A 161 -25.51 1.64 8.64
C LEU A 161 -24.50 1.84 7.50
N LEU A 162 -23.34 2.43 7.80
CA LEU A 162 -22.26 2.59 6.81
C LEU A 162 -21.70 1.24 6.35
N ARG A 163 -21.62 0.27 7.24
CA ARG A 163 -21.21 -1.12 6.91
C ARG A 163 -22.21 -1.78 5.99
N TRP A 164 -23.49 -1.58 6.20
CA TRP A 164 -24.54 -2.09 5.31
C TRP A 164 -24.41 -1.50 3.90
N ALA A 165 -24.27 -0.17 3.79
CA ALA A 165 -24.06 0.51 2.51
C ALA A 165 -22.76 0.08 1.83
N TYR A 166 -21.67 -0.07 2.59
CA TYR A 166 -20.39 -0.60 2.12
C TYR A 166 -20.52 -2.01 1.55
N ASN A 167 -21.19 -2.91 2.28
CA ASN A 167 -21.41 -4.27 1.81
C ASN A 167 -22.22 -4.30 0.51
N LEU A 168 -23.29 -3.49 0.42
CA LEU A 168 -24.07 -3.37 -0.81
C LEU A 168 -23.21 -2.93 -2.00
N TYR A 169 -22.37 -1.92 -1.81
CA TYR A 169 -21.46 -1.42 -2.84
C TYR A 169 -20.38 -2.43 -3.22
N PHE A 170 -19.64 -2.95 -2.24
CA PHE A 170 -18.49 -3.82 -2.50
C PHE A 170 -18.87 -5.26 -2.91
N MET A 171 -20.00 -5.79 -2.44
CA MET A 171 -20.41 -7.17 -2.77
C MET A 171 -21.17 -7.26 -4.09
N HIS A 172 -21.81 -6.19 -4.53
CA HIS A 172 -22.66 -6.22 -5.73
C HIS A 172 -22.15 -5.32 -6.83
N PHE A 173 -21.82 -4.07 -6.52
CA PHE A 173 -21.48 -3.07 -7.54
C PHE A 173 -20.03 -3.23 -8.05
N VAL A 174 -19.06 -3.46 -7.18
CA VAL A 174 -17.64 -3.62 -7.56
C VAL A 174 -17.41 -4.84 -8.46
N PRO A 175 -17.93 -6.06 -8.16
CA PRO A 175 -17.79 -7.20 -9.06
C PRO A 175 -18.51 -7.02 -10.40
N TRP A 176 -19.64 -6.31 -10.40
CA TRP A 176 -20.39 -6.02 -11.64
C TRP A 176 -19.60 -5.09 -12.57
N ILE A 177 -19.08 -3.98 -12.07
CA ILE A 177 -18.23 -3.06 -12.87
C ILE A 177 -16.93 -3.73 -13.27
N GLY A 178 -16.26 -4.43 -12.36
CA GLY A 178 -15.01 -5.11 -12.64
C GLY A 178 -15.14 -6.13 -13.77
N GLY A 179 -16.22 -6.92 -13.76
CA GLY A 179 -16.52 -7.88 -14.82
C GLY A 179 -16.79 -7.26 -16.19
N LEU A 180 -17.32 -6.02 -16.23
CA LEU A 180 -17.58 -5.29 -17.48
C LEU A 180 -16.32 -4.69 -18.10
N ILE A 181 -15.34 -4.29 -17.30
CA ILE A 181 -14.18 -3.51 -17.77
C ILE A 181 -12.96 -4.39 -18.03
N SER A 182 -12.65 -5.34 -17.14
CA SER A 182 -11.42 -6.16 -17.24
C SER A 182 -11.64 -7.57 -17.75
N GLY A 183 -12.88 -8.04 -17.81
CA GLY A 183 -13.18 -9.47 -18.10
C GLY A 183 -12.77 -10.45 -16.99
N ASP A 184 -11.99 -10.02 -15.99
CA ASP A 184 -11.54 -10.86 -14.87
C ASP A 184 -12.39 -10.64 -13.62
N LYS A 185 -13.40 -11.49 -13.45
CA LYS A 185 -14.28 -11.48 -12.26
C LYS A 185 -13.54 -11.91 -10.99
N ALA A 186 -12.44 -12.67 -11.08
CA ALA A 186 -11.77 -13.25 -9.93
C ALA A 186 -11.07 -12.17 -9.08
N ALA A 187 -10.38 -11.21 -9.69
CA ALA A 187 -9.71 -10.11 -8.99
C ALA A 187 -10.71 -9.24 -8.20
N TYR A 188 -11.93 -9.06 -8.72
CA TYR A 188 -12.96 -8.20 -8.10
C TYR A 188 -13.80 -8.88 -7.03
N THR A 189 -13.86 -10.22 -7.03
CA THR A 189 -14.39 -11.00 -5.90
C THR A 189 -13.34 -11.14 -4.79
N TYR A 190 -12.06 -11.15 -5.15
CA TYR A 190 -10.96 -11.19 -4.19
C TYR A 190 -10.89 -9.92 -3.30
N LEU A 191 -11.10 -8.74 -3.88
CA LEU A 191 -10.97 -7.47 -3.16
C LEU A 191 -11.87 -7.38 -1.91
N PRO A 192 -13.20 -7.57 -1.98
CA PRO A 192 -14.05 -7.55 -0.79
C PRO A 192 -13.66 -8.60 0.25
N ALA A 193 -13.33 -9.82 -0.20
CA ALA A 193 -12.95 -10.92 0.68
C ALA A 193 -11.65 -10.60 1.44
N SER A 194 -10.63 -10.07 0.76
CA SER A 194 -9.35 -9.70 1.39
C SER A 194 -9.49 -8.57 2.40
N VAL A 195 -10.35 -7.57 2.13
CA VAL A 195 -10.62 -6.47 3.07
C VAL A 195 -11.34 -6.98 4.32
N GLN A 196 -12.31 -7.90 4.16
CA GLN A 196 -13.02 -8.50 5.31
C GLN A 196 -12.11 -9.40 6.15
N ALA A 197 -11.14 -10.06 5.54
CA ALA A 197 -10.18 -10.94 6.21
C ALA A 197 -9.03 -10.16 6.89
N PHE A 198 -8.90 -8.85 6.65
CA PHE A 198 -7.87 -8.04 7.28
C PHE A 198 -8.24 -7.76 8.75
N PRO A 199 -7.28 -7.84 9.69
CA PRO A 199 -7.53 -7.62 11.12
C PRO A 199 -8.21 -6.28 11.41
N GLY A 200 -9.06 -6.27 12.42
CA GLY A 200 -9.65 -5.04 12.92
C GLY A 200 -8.60 -4.09 13.51
N ARG A 201 -8.94 -2.79 13.59
CA ARG A 201 -7.96 -1.75 14.02
C ARG A 201 -7.23 -2.05 15.33
N ARG A 202 -7.94 -2.56 16.35
CA ARG A 202 -7.35 -2.86 17.66
C ARG A 202 -6.36 -4.02 17.58
N GLU A 203 -6.74 -5.05 16.87
CA GLU A 203 -5.90 -6.21 16.64
C GLU A 203 -4.66 -5.83 15.82
N TRP A 204 -4.85 -5.06 14.74
CA TRP A 204 -3.74 -4.65 13.88
C TRP A 204 -2.75 -3.73 14.61
N THR A 205 -3.21 -2.74 15.38
CA THR A 205 -2.30 -1.90 16.18
C THR A 205 -1.57 -2.72 17.24
N ALA A 206 -2.23 -3.67 17.88
CA ALA A 206 -1.58 -4.58 18.84
C ALA A 206 -0.53 -5.47 18.14
N THR A 207 -0.80 -5.95 16.92
CA THR A 207 0.17 -6.69 16.11
C THR A 207 1.40 -5.85 15.81
N MET A 208 1.25 -4.61 15.33
CA MET A 208 2.38 -3.71 15.11
C MET A 208 3.21 -3.50 16.38
N THR A 209 2.56 -3.31 17.53
CA THR A 209 3.26 -3.16 18.83
C THR A 209 4.03 -4.44 19.20
N ARG A 210 3.45 -5.63 19.00
CA ARG A 210 4.14 -6.91 19.26
C ARG A 210 5.35 -7.11 18.35
N CYS A 211 5.30 -6.65 17.10
CA CYS A 211 6.43 -6.67 16.16
C CYS A 211 7.49 -5.59 16.45
N GLY A 212 7.38 -4.85 17.58
CA GLY A 212 8.42 -3.93 18.04
C GLY A 212 8.22 -2.46 17.66
N TYR A 213 7.11 -2.09 17.02
CA TYR A 213 6.84 -0.68 16.72
C TYR A 213 6.39 0.09 17.95
N ALA A 214 7.03 1.26 18.19
CA ALA A 214 6.63 2.23 19.19
C ALA A 214 5.60 3.23 18.65
N ASN A 215 4.97 3.98 19.54
CA ASN A 215 4.04 5.08 19.23
C ASN A 215 2.97 4.72 18.17
N VAL A 216 2.49 3.47 18.19
CA VAL A 216 1.53 2.97 17.21
C VAL A 216 0.22 3.74 17.31
N ARG A 217 -0.14 4.40 16.22
CA ARG A 217 -1.37 5.19 16.10
C ARG A 217 -2.08 4.93 14.78
N HIS A 218 -3.35 5.26 14.71
CA HIS A 218 -4.14 5.13 13.48
C HIS A 218 -5.08 6.32 13.28
N ARG A 219 -5.46 6.53 12.02
CA ARG A 219 -6.46 7.52 11.62
C ARG A 219 -7.40 6.92 10.58
N ALA A 220 -8.71 7.09 10.78
CA ALA A 220 -9.72 6.69 9.82
C ALA A 220 -9.97 7.80 8.80
N PHE A 221 -10.16 7.41 7.54
CA PHE A 221 -10.58 8.27 6.44
C PHE A 221 -11.92 7.80 5.90
N THR A 222 -12.71 8.75 5.38
CA THR A 222 -14.00 8.49 4.73
C THR A 222 -14.84 7.49 5.55
N PHE A 223 -15.17 7.89 6.79
CA PHE A 223 -16.00 7.11 7.72
C PHE A 223 -15.47 5.70 8.02
N GLY A 224 -14.18 5.47 7.84
CA GLY A 224 -13.54 4.18 8.11
C GLY A 224 -13.46 3.23 6.91
N LEU A 225 -13.65 3.72 5.69
CA LEU A 225 -13.39 2.97 4.46
C LEU A 225 -11.91 2.73 4.22
N CYS A 226 -11.06 3.64 4.70
CA CYS A 226 -9.62 3.49 4.70
C CYS A 226 -9.07 3.89 6.07
N ARG A 227 -8.02 3.23 6.50
CA ARG A 227 -7.27 3.58 7.71
C ARG A 227 -5.80 3.77 7.36
N MET A 228 -5.23 4.77 7.99
CA MET A 228 -3.79 4.96 8.06
C MET A 228 -3.30 4.47 9.41
N TYR A 229 -2.28 3.63 9.42
CA TYR A 229 -1.57 3.19 10.61
C TYR A 229 -0.14 3.69 10.54
N ILE A 230 0.41 4.08 11.68
CA ILE A 230 1.76 4.62 11.80
C ILE A 230 2.40 3.95 13.01
N GLY A 231 3.65 3.50 12.84
CA GLY A 231 4.48 2.99 13.92
C GLY A 231 5.92 3.48 13.74
N GLU A 232 6.64 3.66 14.83
CA GLU A 232 8.03 4.16 14.86
C GLU A 232 8.97 3.05 15.32
N LYS A 233 10.22 3.04 14.78
CA LYS A 233 11.30 2.18 15.26
C LYS A 233 12.00 2.77 16.45
#